data_e719ed7ad664da261393e8247d8a9492
#
_entry.id   e719ed7ad664da261393e8247d8a9492
#
_cell.length_a   1.000
_cell.length_b   1.000
_cell.length_c   1.000
_cell.angle_alpha   90.00
_cell.angle_beta   90.00
_cell.angle_gamma   90.00
#
_symmetry.space_group_name_H-M   'P 1'
#
loop_
_entity.id
_entity.type
_entity.pdbx_description
1 polymer ?
#
loop_
_entity_poly.entity_id
_entity_poly.type
_entity_poly.pdbx_seq_one_letter_code
_entity_poly.pdbx_strand_id
1 'polypeptide(L)'
;MTARGGWQPALETGLSVCLQRPVKVESVAKSGETSLWALTQVDRVVAAQPDIILIELYANDATLHRFVSLAQSRKNIGEILDQLRQRLPQARIIVMAMNPFSGLRGLIRPFADSYVSAHQTEAEIRGLEFVDHRPNWERLTPDDLARAIPDGVHPLPDVASKIIAPELAKRIAGNNCGE
;
A
#
# COMPACT_ATOMS: atom_id res chain seq x y z
N MET A 1 -1.58 8.13 1.88
CA MET A 1 -0.22 8.17 1.31
C MET A 1 -0.23 8.26 -0.20
N THR A 2 -0.72 7.26 -0.86
CA THR A 2 -0.77 7.12 -2.33
C THR A 2 -1.40 8.34 -3.04
N ALA A 3 -2.49 8.90 -2.50
CA ALA A 3 -3.17 10.06 -3.12
C ALA A 3 -2.33 11.36 -3.16
N ARG A 4 -1.21 11.45 -2.44
CA ARG A 4 -0.33 12.62 -2.43
C ARG A 4 0.88 12.50 -3.36
N GLY A 5 1.04 11.35 -4.02
CA GLY A 5 2.11 11.11 -4.99
C GLY A 5 3.49 11.15 -4.34
N GLY A 6 3.82 10.17 -3.52
CA GLY A 6 5.12 10.11 -2.86
C GLY A 6 6.11 9.23 -3.60
N TRP A 7 5.99 7.94 -3.40
CA TRP A 7 6.93 6.92 -3.84
C TRP A 7 6.71 6.41 -5.29
N GLN A 8 5.55 6.70 -5.89
CA GLN A 8 5.16 6.12 -7.18
C GLN A 8 6.07 6.53 -8.35
N PRO A 9 6.47 7.81 -8.49
CA PRO A 9 7.40 8.19 -9.57
C PRO A 9 8.77 7.52 -9.44
N ALA A 10 9.25 7.33 -8.20
CA ALA A 10 10.51 6.64 -7.95
C ALA A 10 10.41 5.14 -8.29
N LEU A 11 9.26 4.51 -7.98
CA LEU A 11 9.00 3.13 -8.37
C LEU A 11 8.93 2.97 -9.91
N GLU A 12 8.23 3.87 -10.59
CA GLU A 12 8.14 3.89 -12.05
C GLU A 12 9.53 3.96 -12.71
N THR A 13 10.36 4.89 -12.23
CA THR A 13 11.74 5.05 -12.70
C THR A 13 12.57 3.80 -12.41
N GLY A 14 12.53 3.31 -11.16
CA GLY A 14 13.28 2.13 -10.73
C GLY A 14 12.92 0.88 -11.53
N LEU A 15 11.62 0.61 -11.70
CA LEU A 15 11.15 -0.52 -12.48
C LEU A 15 11.52 -0.38 -13.97
N SER A 16 11.45 0.81 -14.54
CA SER A 16 11.82 1.03 -15.94
C SER A 16 13.30 0.71 -16.17
N VAL A 17 14.16 1.06 -15.23
CA VAL A 17 15.59 0.71 -15.25
C VAL A 17 15.79 -0.79 -15.10
N CYS A 18 15.20 -1.40 -14.05
CA CYS A 18 15.35 -2.82 -13.77
C CYS A 18 14.88 -3.73 -14.90
N LEU A 19 13.74 -3.38 -15.51
CA LEU A 19 13.12 -4.19 -16.57
C LEU A 19 13.57 -3.80 -17.98
N GLN A 20 14.39 -2.77 -18.13
CA GLN A 20 14.88 -2.23 -19.42
C GLN A 20 13.73 -1.96 -20.42
N ARG A 21 12.60 -1.51 -19.90
CA ARG A 21 11.41 -1.14 -20.68
C ARG A 21 10.62 -0.06 -19.95
N PRO A 22 9.85 0.78 -20.66
CA PRO A 22 8.98 1.74 -20.02
C PRO A 22 7.97 1.05 -19.08
N VAL A 23 7.87 1.54 -17.87
CA VAL A 23 6.86 1.14 -16.88
C VAL A 23 6.05 2.37 -16.54
N LYS A 24 4.74 2.23 -16.40
CA LYS A 24 3.83 3.29 -15.97
C LYS A 24 3.18 2.91 -14.65
N VAL A 25 3.25 3.79 -13.66
CA VAL A 25 2.58 3.64 -12.38
C VAL A 25 1.38 4.57 -12.32
N GLU A 26 0.18 4.02 -12.38
CA GLU A 26 -1.07 4.77 -12.23
C GLU A 26 -1.63 4.65 -10.82
N SER A 27 -2.17 5.74 -10.29
CA SER A 27 -2.76 5.77 -8.95
C SER A 27 -4.28 5.88 -9.01
N VAL A 28 -4.96 4.95 -8.38
CA VAL A 28 -6.39 5.02 -8.07
C VAL A 28 -6.50 5.28 -6.57
N ALA A 29 -6.46 6.54 -6.18
CA ALA A 29 -6.40 6.93 -4.79
C ALA A 29 -7.11 8.26 -4.56
N LYS A 30 -7.72 8.40 -3.38
CA LYS A 30 -8.36 9.64 -2.92
C LYS A 30 -8.05 9.83 -1.43
N SER A 31 -7.65 11.03 -1.06
CA SER A 31 -7.25 11.33 0.32
C SER A 31 -8.41 11.10 1.29
N GLY A 32 -8.14 10.39 2.39
CA GLY A 32 -9.11 10.14 3.47
C GLY A 32 -10.15 9.08 3.17
N GLU A 33 -10.14 8.42 2.03
CA GLU A 33 -11.10 7.37 1.69
C GLU A 33 -10.77 6.04 2.36
N THR A 34 -11.79 5.19 2.50
CA THR A 34 -11.74 3.88 3.14
C THR A 34 -11.84 2.75 2.12
N SER A 35 -11.76 1.51 2.59
CA SER A 35 -11.99 0.32 1.77
C SER A 35 -13.39 0.28 1.13
N LEU A 36 -14.39 0.94 1.73
CA LEU A 36 -15.73 1.09 1.14
C LEU A 36 -15.69 1.86 -0.19
N TRP A 37 -14.95 2.98 -0.22
CA TRP A 37 -14.74 3.71 -1.47
C TRP A 37 -13.92 2.89 -2.46
N ALA A 38 -12.89 2.18 -1.98
CA ALA A 38 -12.02 1.37 -2.86
C ALA A 38 -12.81 0.27 -3.59
N LEU A 39 -13.81 -0.34 -2.96
CA LEU A 39 -14.74 -1.27 -3.61
C LEU A 39 -15.40 -0.64 -4.86
N THR A 40 -15.78 0.63 -4.80
CA THR A 40 -16.39 1.33 -5.96
C THR A 40 -15.39 1.64 -7.08
N GLN A 41 -14.09 1.44 -6.85
CA GLN A 41 -13.04 1.72 -7.84
C GLN A 41 -12.57 0.47 -8.59
N VAL A 42 -13.04 -0.72 -8.22
CA VAL A 42 -12.60 -1.98 -8.86
C VAL A 42 -12.78 -1.94 -10.37
N ASP A 43 -13.92 -1.45 -10.87
CA ASP A 43 -14.17 -1.34 -12.31
C ASP A 43 -13.14 -0.46 -13.02
N ARG A 44 -12.72 0.63 -12.39
CA ARG A 44 -11.69 1.52 -12.93
C ARG A 44 -10.33 0.82 -12.99
N VAL A 45 -9.96 0.05 -11.96
CA VAL A 45 -8.72 -0.73 -11.95
C VAL A 45 -8.76 -1.79 -13.04
N VAL A 46 -9.88 -2.50 -13.17
CA VAL A 46 -10.05 -3.52 -14.21
C VAL A 46 -9.96 -2.93 -15.62
N ALA A 47 -10.56 -1.76 -15.84
CA ALA A 47 -10.52 -1.08 -17.15
C ALA A 47 -9.10 -0.66 -17.56
N ALA A 48 -8.21 -0.42 -16.59
CA ALA A 48 -6.81 -0.07 -16.85
C ALA A 48 -5.94 -1.28 -17.27
N GLN A 49 -6.40 -2.52 -17.09
CA GLN A 49 -5.70 -3.77 -17.43
C GLN A 49 -4.24 -3.81 -16.92
N PRO A 50 -3.98 -3.59 -15.63
CA PRO A 50 -2.62 -3.56 -15.10
C PRO A 50 -1.99 -4.96 -15.06
N ASP A 51 -0.67 -5.02 -15.28
CA ASP A 51 0.12 -6.24 -15.03
C ASP A 51 0.29 -6.51 -13.52
N ILE A 52 0.36 -5.42 -12.72
CA ILE A 52 0.60 -5.49 -11.27
C ILE A 52 -0.33 -4.52 -10.55
N ILE A 53 -0.92 -4.98 -9.45
CA ILE A 53 -1.79 -4.18 -8.59
C ILE A 53 -1.19 -4.11 -7.19
N LEU A 54 -0.93 -2.90 -6.70
CA LEU A 54 -0.45 -2.62 -5.36
C LEU A 54 -1.61 -2.04 -4.53
N ILE A 55 -1.95 -2.68 -3.40
CA ILE A 55 -3.13 -2.31 -2.60
C ILE A 55 -2.72 -1.91 -1.19
N GLU A 56 -3.09 -0.70 -0.76
CA GLU A 56 -2.94 -0.21 0.61
C GLU A 56 -4.23 0.50 1.05
N LEU A 57 -5.01 -0.07 1.96
CA LEU A 57 -6.33 0.42 2.35
C LEU A 57 -6.55 0.50 3.87
N TYR A 58 -5.74 -0.17 4.71
CA TYR A 58 -5.97 -0.32 6.15
C TYR A 58 -5.93 0.99 6.94
N ALA A 59 -5.11 1.95 6.51
CA ALA A 59 -4.75 3.14 7.29
C ALA A 59 -5.97 4.04 7.66
N ASN A 60 -6.89 4.21 6.72
CA ASN A 60 -8.10 4.99 6.96
C ASN A 60 -9.21 4.16 7.61
N ASP A 61 -9.31 2.88 7.30
CA ASP A 61 -10.25 1.96 7.97
C ASP A 61 -9.96 1.88 9.47
N ALA A 62 -8.68 1.83 9.86
CA ALA A 62 -8.26 1.80 11.26
C ALA A 62 -8.53 3.11 12.01
N THR A 63 -8.95 4.18 11.34
CA THR A 63 -9.21 5.49 11.99
C THR A 63 -10.57 5.50 12.65
N LEU A 64 -10.63 5.66 13.96
CA LEU A 64 -11.85 5.55 14.77
C LEU A 64 -13.05 6.33 14.23
N HIS A 65 -12.85 7.57 13.79
CA HIS A 65 -13.94 8.43 13.29
C HIS A 65 -14.40 8.09 11.86
N ARG A 66 -13.82 7.08 11.22
CA ARG A 66 -14.30 6.57 9.92
C ARG A 66 -15.35 5.48 10.07
N PHE A 67 -15.53 4.95 11.28
CA PHE A 67 -16.57 3.96 11.61
C PHE A 67 -16.55 2.70 10.73
N VAL A 68 -15.39 2.33 10.20
CA VAL A 68 -15.20 1.05 9.50
C VAL A 68 -14.73 0.03 10.54
N SER A 69 -15.57 -0.94 10.88
CA SER A 69 -15.17 -2.00 11.82
C SER A 69 -14.10 -2.92 11.20
N LEU A 70 -13.33 -3.60 12.05
CA LEU A 70 -12.35 -4.59 11.60
C LEU A 70 -12.99 -5.66 10.70
N ALA A 71 -14.17 -6.16 11.08
CA ALA A 71 -14.92 -7.15 10.29
C ALA A 71 -15.34 -6.57 8.92
N GLN A 72 -15.76 -5.31 8.87
CA GLN A 72 -16.11 -4.66 7.61
C GLN A 72 -14.89 -4.43 6.73
N SER A 73 -13.77 -3.95 7.29
CA SER A 73 -12.51 -3.78 6.56
C SER A 73 -12.02 -5.09 5.97
N ARG A 74 -12.03 -6.17 6.78
CA ARG A 74 -11.69 -7.51 6.35
C ARG A 74 -12.58 -8.00 5.19
N LYS A 75 -13.90 -7.83 5.32
CA LYS A 75 -14.85 -8.18 4.25
C LYS A 75 -14.56 -7.40 2.97
N ASN A 76 -14.37 -6.08 3.08
CA ASN A 76 -14.16 -5.21 1.93
C ASN A 76 -12.88 -5.57 1.17
N ILE A 77 -11.75 -5.76 1.87
CA ILE A 77 -10.50 -6.15 1.20
C ILE A 77 -10.65 -7.53 0.55
N GLY A 78 -11.27 -8.50 1.22
CA GLY A 78 -11.54 -9.82 0.64
C GLY A 78 -12.33 -9.74 -0.65
N GLU A 79 -13.41 -8.95 -0.67
CA GLU A 79 -14.26 -8.74 -1.85
C GLU A 79 -13.50 -8.05 -3.00
N ILE A 80 -12.67 -7.02 -2.69
CA ILE A 80 -11.81 -6.37 -3.68
C ILE A 80 -10.86 -7.39 -4.31
N LEU A 81 -10.18 -8.20 -3.49
CA LEU A 81 -9.22 -9.20 -3.96
C LEU A 81 -9.88 -10.27 -4.82
N ASP A 82 -11.06 -10.75 -4.44
CA ASP A 82 -11.81 -11.75 -5.22
C ASP A 82 -12.23 -11.21 -6.58
N GLN A 83 -12.78 -9.99 -6.64
CA GLN A 83 -13.17 -9.35 -7.90
C GLN A 83 -11.97 -9.11 -8.82
N LEU A 84 -10.84 -8.63 -8.27
CA LEU A 84 -9.63 -8.40 -9.06
C LEU A 84 -9.05 -9.70 -9.61
N ARG A 85 -8.95 -10.76 -8.79
CA ARG A 85 -8.48 -12.08 -9.26
C ARG A 85 -9.38 -12.68 -10.34
N GLN A 86 -10.69 -12.56 -10.18
CA GLN A 86 -11.64 -13.09 -11.17
C GLN A 86 -11.54 -12.37 -12.51
N ARG A 87 -11.39 -11.04 -12.47
CA ARG A 87 -11.47 -10.18 -13.68
C ARG A 87 -10.11 -9.91 -14.32
N LEU A 88 -9.03 -10.06 -13.54
CA LEU A 88 -7.63 -9.87 -13.98
C LEU A 88 -6.78 -11.08 -13.55
N PRO A 89 -7.06 -12.29 -14.06
CA PRO A 89 -6.41 -13.52 -13.58
C PRO A 89 -4.90 -13.57 -13.83
N GLN A 90 -4.37 -12.73 -14.72
CA GLN A 90 -2.95 -12.63 -15.02
C GLN A 90 -2.23 -11.53 -14.24
N ALA A 91 -2.97 -10.63 -13.58
CA ALA A 91 -2.36 -9.56 -12.81
C ALA A 91 -1.77 -10.08 -11.50
N ARG A 92 -0.54 -9.67 -11.20
CA ARG A 92 0.08 -9.90 -9.90
C ARG A 92 -0.48 -8.92 -8.89
N ILE A 93 -1.05 -9.42 -7.79
CA ILE A 93 -1.65 -8.58 -6.74
C ILE A 93 -0.79 -8.63 -5.49
N ILE A 94 -0.40 -7.46 -4.99
CA ILE A 94 0.41 -7.29 -3.77
C ILE A 94 -0.35 -6.37 -2.81
N VAL A 95 -0.72 -6.90 -1.65
CA VAL A 95 -1.29 -6.10 -0.55
C VAL A 95 -0.16 -5.57 0.31
N MET A 96 -0.27 -4.33 0.79
CA MET A 96 0.86 -3.67 1.46
C MET A 96 0.45 -3.00 2.77
N ALA A 97 1.36 -3.04 3.75
CA ALA A 97 1.41 -2.10 4.87
C ALA A 97 2.58 -1.13 4.68
N MET A 98 2.35 0.18 4.85
CA MET A 98 3.29 1.20 4.37
C MET A 98 4.24 1.72 5.44
N ASN A 99 3.74 2.36 6.49
CA ASN A 99 4.55 2.96 7.55
C ASN A 99 3.86 2.85 8.90
N PRO A 100 4.61 2.94 10.01
CA PRO A 100 4.02 3.02 11.34
C PRO A 100 3.28 4.35 11.53
N PHE A 101 2.39 4.37 12.52
CA PHE A 101 1.66 5.56 12.93
C PHE A 101 2.17 6.05 14.30
N SER A 102 2.20 7.37 14.50
CA SER A 102 2.67 7.99 15.73
C SER A 102 1.89 9.27 16.06
N GLY A 103 2.19 9.87 17.21
CA GLY A 103 1.59 11.12 17.64
C GLY A 103 0.07 11.05 17.77
N LEU A 104 -0.60 12.21 17.75
CA LEU A 104 -2.06 12.31 17.89
C LEU A 104 -2.82 11.54 16.81
N ARG A 105 -2.29 11.50 15.60
CA ARG A 105 -2.91 10.75 14.50
C ARG A 105 -2.75 9.24 14.65
N GLY A 106 -1.69 8.78 15.32
CA GLY A 106 -1.52 7.38 15.71
C GLY A 106 -2.54 6.98 16.77
N LEU A 107 -2.77 7.85 17.79
CA LEU A 107 -3.72 7.59 18.87
C LEU A 107 -5.16 7.34 18.38
N ILE A 108 -5.58 7.95 17.28
CA ILE A 108 -6.90 7.67 16.69
C ILE A 108 -6.94 6.41 15.82
N ARG A 109 -5.84 5.62 15.80
CA ARG A 109 -5.68 4.32 15.11
C ARG A 109 -5.19 3.24 16.07
N PRO A 110 -5.79 3.08 17.27
CA PRO A 110 -5.24 2.20 18.31
C PRO A 110 -5.20 0.73 17.92
N PHE A 111 -5.96 0.34 16.91
CA PHE A 111 -6.05 -1.04 16.42
C PHE A 111 -5.45 -1.22 15.03
N ALA A 112 -4.57 -0.32 14.57
CA ALA A 112 -4.01 -0.36 13.21
C ALA A 112 -3.39 -1.71 12.86
N ASP A 113 -2.65 -2.33 13.81
CA ASP A 113 -2.03 -3.64 13.60
C ASP A 113 -3.06 -4.75 13.35
N SER A 114 -4.23 -4.69 13.99
CA SER A 114 -5.31 -5.64 13.73
C SER A 114 -5.85 -5.52 12.29
N TYR A 115 -5.93 -4.29 11.76
CA TYR A 115 -6.36 -4.06 10.37
C TYR A 115 -5.29 -4.52 9.38
N VAL A 116 -4.00 -4.28 9.68
CA VAL A 116 -2.90 -4.81 8.88
C VAL A 116 -2.94 -6.33 8.85
N SER A 117 -3.06 -6.98 10.02
CA SER A 117 -3.13 -8.45 10.13
C SER A 117 -4.35 -9.02 9.40
N ALA A 118 -5.49 -8.33 9.44
CA ALA A 118 -6.68 -8.75 8.69
C ALA A 118 -6.45 -8.68 7.18
N HIS A 119 -5.83 -7.62 6.66
CA HIS A 119 -5.52 -7.48 5.24
C HIS A 119 -4.45 -8.49 4.79
N GLN A 120 -3.45 -8.74 5.62
CA GLN A 120 -2.45 -9.80 5.40
C GLN A 120 -3.13 -11.17 5.30
N THR A 121 -3.97 -11.53 6.28
CA THR A 121 -4.70 -12.80 6.28
C THR A 121 -5.55 -12.96 5.02
N GLU A 122 -6.28 -11.92 4.60
CA GLU A 122 -7.11 -11.98 3.39
C GLU A 122 -6.29 -12.12 2.09
N ALA A 123 -5.06 -11.60 2.05
CA ALA A 123 -4.14 -11.85 0.95
C ALA A 123 -3.62 -13.30 0.97
N GLU A 124 -3.15 -13.77 2.13
CA GLU A 124 -2.54 -15.10 2.31
C GLU A 124 -3.50 -16.25 2.02
N ILE A 125 -4.76 -16.19 2.50
CA ILE A 125 -5.76 -17.23 2.22
C ILE A 125 -6.14 -17.34 0.74
N ARG A 126 -5.83 -16.30 -0.05
CA ARG A 126 -6.02 -16.25 -1.50
C ARG A 126 -4.74 -16.57 -2.28
N GLY A 127 -3.63 -16.90 -1.59
CA GLY A 127 -2.33 -17.14 -2.20
C GLY A 127 -1.74 -15.88 -2.85
N LEU A 128 -2.11 -14.69 -2.37
CA LEU A 128 -1.60 -13.40 -2.83
C LEU A 128 -0.44 -12.93 -1.95
N GLU A 129 0.36 -12.02 -2.49
CA GLU A 129 1.50 -11.46 -1.76
C GLU A 129 1.07 -10.40 -0.75
N PHE A 130 1.75 -10.40 0.39
CA PHE A 130 1.71 -9.30 1.35
C PHE A 130 3.12 -8.75 1.58
N VAL A 131 3.24 -7.42 1.62
CA VAL A 131 4.50 -6.71 1.90
C VAL A 131 4.29 -5.74 3.05
N ASP A 132 5.04 -5.94 4.13
CA ASP A 132 5.07 -5.02 5.26
C ASP A 132 6.32 -4.14 5.18
N HIS A 133 6.14 -2.87 4.84
CA HIS A 133 7.24 -1.89 4.80
C HIS A 133 7.56 -1.28 6.17
N ARG A 134 6.73 -1.50 7.20
CA ARG A 134 6.91 -0.87 8.52
C ARG A 134 8.27 -1.17 9.16
N PRO A 135 8.83 -2.39 9.09
CA PRO A 135 10.16 -2.68 9.64
C PRO A 135 11.30 -1.85 9.02
N ASN A 136 11.13 -1.37 7.80
CA ASN A 136 12.14 -0.51 7.16
C ASN A 136 12.19 0.89 7.76
N TRP A 137 11.05 1.39 8.22
CA TRP A 137 10.94 2.67 8.94
C TRP A 137 11.49 2.58 10.36
N GLU A 138 11.35 1.43 11.00
CA GLU A 138 11.84 1.17 12.36
C GLU A 138 13.38 1.15 12.45
N ARG A 139 14.08 1.10 11.31
CA ARG A 139 15.55 1.26 11.25
C ARG A 139 15.99 2.71 11.44
N LEU A 140 15.09 3.67 11.31
CA LEU A 140 15.36 5.08 11.60
C LEU A 140 15.43 5.31 13.12
N THR A 141 16.25 6.28 13.52
CA THR A 141 16.18 6.74 14.92
C THR A 141 14.80 7.35 15.21
N PRO A 142 14.36 7.42 16.48
CA PRO A 142 13.07 8.06 16.81
C PRO A 142 12.95 9.49 16.26
N ASP A 143 14.03 10.27 16.30
CA ASP A 143 14.06 11.64 15.80
C ASP A 143 14.00 11.70 14.28
N ASP A 144 14.67 10.76 13.57
CA ASP A 144 14.61 10.67 12.13
C ASP A 144 13.23 10.23 11.66
N LEU A 145 12.62 9.27 12.37
CA LEU A 145 11.26 8.82 12.10
C LEU A 145 10.24 9.95 12.26
N ALA A 146 10.37 10.75 13.35
CA ALA A 146 9.52 11.91 13.57
C ALA A 146 9.67 12.97 12.46
N ARG A 147 10.89 13.19 11.97
CA ARG A 147 11.14 14.09 10.83
C ARG A 147 10.60 13.52 9.52
N ALA A 148 10.71 12.22 9.33
CA ALA A 148 10.25 11.52 8.13
C ALA A 148 8.73 11.48 8.02
N ILE A 149 8.01 11.40 9.18
CA ILE A 149 6.55 11.35 9.27
C ILE A 149 6.03 12.46 10.19
N PRO A 150 6.12 13.73 9.80
CA PRO A 150 5.94 14.87 10.70
C PRO A 150 4.52 15.00 11.27
N ASP A 151 3.51 14.46 10.63
CA ASP A 151 2.14 14.43 11.13
C ASP A 151 1.75 13.07 11.76
N GLY A 152 2.72 12.18 11.89
CA GLY A 152 2.55 10.84 12.47
C GLY A 152 1.85 9.82 11.57
N VAL A 153 1.50 10.17 10.32
CA VAL A 153 0.78 9.28 9.39
C VAL A 153 1.30 9.37 7.96
N HIS A 154 1.62 10.59 7.50
CA HIS A 154 2.01 10.81 6.11
C HIS A 154 3.51 11.09 6.03
N PRO A 155 4.29 10.16 5.50
CA PRO A 155 5.71 10.39 5.31
C PRO A 155 5.96 11.46 4.26
N LEU A 156 7.11 12.11 4.39
CA LEU A 156 7.62 13.01 3.36
C LEU A 156 7.87 12.21 2.06
N PRO A 157 7.51 12.75 0.89
CA PRO A 157 7.59 12.06 -0.40
C PRO A 157 8.98 11.51 -0.73
N ASP A 158 10.02 12.30 -0.47
CA ASP A 158 11.42 11.91 -0.74
C ASP A 158 11.90 10.77 0.17
N VAL A 159 11.46 10.75 1.44
CA VAL A 159 11.78 9.66 2.38
C VAL A 159 11.01 8.39 2.01
N ALA A 160 9.71 8.51 1.71
CA ALA A 160 8.89 7.38 1.26
C ALA A 160 9.46 6.75 -0.03
N SER A 161 9.93 7.58 -0.96
CA SER A 161 10.56 7.12 -2.20
C SER A 161 11.81 6.27 -1.93
N LYS A 162 12.66 6.69 -0.99
CA LYS A 162 13.91 5.98 -0.64
C LYS A 162 13.68 4.67 0.12
N ILE A 163 12.60 4.57 0.89
CA ILE A 163 12.31 3.40 1.71
C ILE A 163 11.46 2.36 0.94
N ILE A 164 10.44 2.82 0.22
CA ILE A 164 9.43 1.94 -0.36
C ILE A 164 9.78 1.53 -1.80
N ALA A 165 10.19 2.48 -2.64
CA ALA A 165 10.34 2.21 -4.07
C ALA A 165 11.44 1.18 -4.39
N PRO A 166 12.64 1.20 -3.78
CA PRO A 166 13.68 0.21 -4.06
C PRO A 166 13.26 -1.22 -3.67
N GLU A 167 12.60 -1.37 -2.52
CA GLU A 167 12.13 -2.69 -2.06
C GLU A 167 11.07 -3.25 -3.01
N LEU A 168 10.09 -2.44 -3.39
CA LEU A 168 9.07 -2.83 -4.35
C LEU A 168 9.67 -3.14 -5.72
N ALA A 169 10.60 -2.31 -6.22
CA ALA A 169 11.25 -2.55 -7.50
C ALA A 169 11.99 -3.89 -7.49
N LYS A 170 12.78 -4.17 -6.44
CA LYS A 170 13.48 -5.45 -6.28
C LYS A 170 12.50 -6.64 -6.20
N ARG A 171 11.41 -6.51 -5.44
CA ARG A 171 10.40 -7.56 -5.31
C ARG A 171 9.67 -7.84 -6.64
N ILE A 172 9.37 -6.80 -7.41
CA ILE A 172 8.66 -6.90 -8.68
C ILE A 172 9.56 -7.42 -9.79
N ALA A 173 10.74 -6.86 -9.95
CA ALA A 173 11.66 -7.18 -11.04
C ALA A 173 12.62 -8.34 -10.69
N GLY A 174 12.69 -8.77 -9.44
CA GLY A 174 13.58 -9.85 -8.99
C GLY A 174 15.04 -9.54 -9.26
N ASN A 175 15.76 -10.50 -9.79
CA ASN A 175 17.21 -10.40 -10.09
C ASN A 175 17.54 -9.39 -11.22
N ASN A 176 16.54 -8.84 -11.91
CA ASN A 176 16.75 -7.81 -12.93
C ASN A 176 17.04 -6.43 -12.35
N CYS A 177 16.76 -6.21 -11.06
CA CYS A 177 17.27 -5.05 -10.31
C CYS A 177 18.67 -5.41 -9.79
N GLY A 178 19.72 -4.93 -10.45
CA GLY A 178 21.08 -5.00 -9.93
C GLY A 178 21.18 -4.34 -8.54
N GLU A 179 22.22 -4.75 -7.77
CA GLU A 179 22.56 -4.12 -6.49
C GLU A 179 22.98 -2.67 -6.67
#